data_f288b57f3cdb1258074786545d92ee69
#
_entry.id   f288b57f3cdb1258074786545d92ee69
#
_cell.length_a   1.000
_cell.length_b   1.000
_cell.length_c   1.000
_cell.angle_alpha   90.00
_cell.angle_beta   90.00
_cell.angle_gamma   90.00
#
_symmetry.space_group_name_H-M   'P 1'
#
loop_
_entity.id
_entity.type
_entity.pdbx_description
1 polymer ?
#
loop_
_entity_poly.entity_id
_entity_poly.type
_entity_poly.pdbx_seq_one_letter_code
_entity_poly.pdbx_strand_id
1 'polypeptide(L)'
;MATTLILLELAIVIALIFIGARVGGIGLGIYGMLGVFILVYGFHLTPGKAPIGVMMIILAVITASAALQASGGLEYLVGLAAKFLRNHPDHITYYGPLCTWLFCIVAGTAHTSYSLLPIISEIAQANKIRPERPVSLATIAASLGITGSPVSAATAAIISQDLLGGKGIELGTVLIVCIPASIIAIVVAAFIENHVGKALVDDPEYQRRVKAGLINPEADAKNLEQAETQPNPHAKHAVWAFLLGVAVVVLFGFMPSLRPEGCTMSETIEMVMMSDAILIILVGKTDVKDVPKGNIFSAGINAVVSIFGIAWMGSTFYTGNAKAINDALSGMVAAAPLLFAVALFLLSIMLFSQAATVTTLYPVGIALGIPPLLLVAMFPAVNGYFFLPNYPTEVAALGFDRTGTTHVGRYVINHSFQLPGFVTTIVAIGIGYCITLLL
;
A
#
# COMPACT_ATOMS: atom_id res chain seq x y z
N MET A 1 -19.42 27.48 22.77
CA MET A 1 -20.20 27.14 21.55
C MET A 1 -19.32 26.71 20.37
N ALA A 2 -18.31 27.50 19.92
CA ALA A 2 -17.47 27.12 18.77
C ALA A 2 -16.74 25.76 18.96
N THR A 3 -16.09 25.55 20.10
CA THR A 3 -15.38 24.29 20.39
C THR A 3 -16.31 23.07 20.42
N THR A 4 -17.51 23.21 20.96
CA THR A 4 -18.52 22.14 21.00
C THR A 4 -18.99 21.76 19.59
N LEU A 5 -19.15 22.76 18.71
CA LEU A 5 -19.54 22.56 17.31
C LEU A 5 -18.46 21.79 16.54
N ILE A 6 -17.19 22.19 16.67
CA ILE A 6 -16.04 21.51 16.04
C ILE A 6 -15.94 20.05 16.51
N LEU A 7 -16.14 19.79 17.80
CA LEU A 7 -16.12 18.42 18.33
C LEU A 7 -17.28 17.57 17.78
N LEU A 8 -18.46 18.17 17.57
CA LEU A 8 -19.59 17.48 16.95
C LEU A 8 -19.33 17.16 15.48
N GLU A 9 -18.78 18.11 14.72
CA GLU A 9 -18.38 17.91 13.33
C GLU A 9 -17.31 16.79 13.22
N LEU A 10 -16.30 16.83 14.10
CA LEU A 10 -15.27 15.79 14.16
C LEU A 10 -15.88 14.42 14.51
N ALA A 11 -16.80 14.36 15.46
CA ALA A 11 -17.47 13.11 15.82
C ALA A 11 -18.27 12.52 14.64
N ILE A 12 -18.95 13.39 13.85
CA ILE A 12 -19.65 12.97 12.63
C ILE A 12 -18.66 12.44 11.59
N VAL A 13 -17.55 13.15 11.34
CA VAL A 13 -16.49 12.71 10.41
C VAL A 13 -15.96 11.33 10.81
N ILE A 14 -15.60 11.15 12.09
CA ILE A 14 -15.08 9.88 12.60
C ILE A 14 -16.15 8.76 12.49
N ALA A 15 -17.39 9.05 12.84
CA ALA A 15 -18.49 8.08 12.76
C ALA A 15 -18.71 7.60 11.31
N LEU A 16 -18.73 8.53 10.35
CA LEU A 16 -18.92 8.21 8.93
C LEU A 16 -17.71 7.43 8.34
N ILE A 17 -16.49 7.77 8.74
CA ILE A 17 -15.30 6.99 8.39
C ILE A 17 -15.46 5.56 8.92
N PHE A 18 -15.81 5.39 10.18
CA PHE A 18 -15.96 4.08 10.81
C PHE A 18 -17.06 3.22 10.17
N ILE A 19 -18.22 3.83 9.89
CA ILE A 19 -19.33 3.15 9.21
C ILE A 19 -18.93 2.76 7.79
N GLY A 20 -18.34 3.70 7.03
CA GLY A 20 -17.87 3.45 5.67
C GLY A 20 -16.81 2.36 5.58
N ALA A 21 -15.89 2.32 6.52
CA ALA A 21 -14.87 1.26 6.62
C ALA A 21 -15.50 -0.12 6.91
N ARG A 22 -16.51 -0.17 7.77
CA ARG A 22 -17.24 -1.43 8.06
C ARG A 22 -18.06 -1.95 6.88
N VAL A 23 -18.62 -1.06 6.07
CA VAL A 23 -19.36 -1.44 4.85
C VAL A 23 -18.39 -2.03 3.80
N GLY A 24 -17.16 -1.53 3.73
CA GLY A 24 -16.15 -1.98 2.79
C GLY A 24 -16.39 -1.54 1.34
N GLY A 25 -15.53 -1.96 0.42
CA GLY A 25 -15.61 -1.58 -0.99
C GLY A 25 -15.64 -0.07 -1.20
N ILE A 26 -16.63 0.45 -1.91
CA ILE A 26 -16.85 1.90 -2.12
C ILE A 26 -17.49 2.59 -0.91
N GLY A 27 -17.79 1.85 0.16
CA GLY A 27 -18.49 2.37 1.36
C GLY A 27 -17.81 3.61 1.95
N LEU A 28 -16.47 3.59 2.09
CA LEU A 28 -15.71 4.76 2.55
C LEU A 28 -16.02 6.02 1.73
N GLY A 29 -16.08 5.90 0.41
CA GLY A 29 -16.36 7.02 -0.49
C GLY A 29 -17.78 7.54 -0.34
N ILE A 30 -18.77 6.64 -0.31
CA ILE A 30 -20.19 7.02 -0.22
C ILE A 30 -20.48 7.70 1.12
N TYR A 31 -20.02 7.13 2.24
CA TYR A 31 -20.17 7.73 3.56
C TYR A 31 -19.34 9.00 3.72
N GLY A 32 -18.16 9.09 3.10
CA GLY A 32 -17.40 10.33 3.02
C GLY A 32 -18.16 11.43 2.30
N MET A 33 -18.81 11.12 1.16
CA MET A 33 -19.63 12.10 0.44
C MET A 33 -20.88 12.52 1.24
N LEU A 34 -21.51 11.61 1.97
CA LEU A 34 -22.57 11.95 2.91
C LEU A 34 -22.04 12.92 3.97
N GLY A 35 -20.81 12.73 4.44
CA GLY A 35 -20.15 13.64 5.37
C GLY A 35 -19.92 15.03 4.78
N VAL A 36 -19.47 15.13 3.53
CA VAL A 36 -19.38 16.43 2.82
C VAL A 36 -20.74 17.11 2.80
N PHE A 37 -21.80 16.39 2.43
CA PHE A 37 -23.15 16.91 2.39
C PHE A 37 -23.61 17.45 3.75
N ILE A 38 -23.41 16.68 4.83
CA ILE A 38 -23.77 17.09 6.20
C ILE A 38 -22.96 18.32 6.64
N LEU A 39 -21.66 18.35 6.40
CA LEU A 39 -20.80 19.47 6.80
C LEU A 39 -21.16 20.76 6.05
N VAL A 40 -21.47 20.66 4.75
CA VAL A 40 -21.78 21.82 3.93
C VAL A 40 -23.20 22.31 4.17
N TYR A 41 -24.20 21.45 4.10
CA TYR A 41 -25.60 21.86 4.20
C TYR A 41 -26.15 21.89 5.64
N GLY A 42 -25.60 21.06 6.54
CA GLY A 42 -26.01 21.02 7.95
C GLY A 42 -25.23 22.01 8.82
N PHE A 43 -23.93 22.12 8.63
CA PHE A 43 -23.06 23.00 9.43
C PHE A 43 -22.62 24.26 8.69
N HIS A 44 -23.04 24.45 7.44
CA HIS A 44 -22.71 25.60 6.60
C HIS A 44 -21.21 25.85 6.41
N LEU A 45 -20.41 24.77 6.44
CA LEU A 45 -18.99 24.88 6.13
C LEU A 45 -18.76 25.09 4.64
N THR A 46 -17.72 25.85 4.29
CA THR A 46 -17.29 26.00 2.90
C THR A 46 -16.71 24.68 2.40
N PRO A 47 -17.17 24.14 1.25
CA PRO A 47 -16.60 22.93 0.68
C PRO A 47 -15.10 23.06 0.47
N GLY A 48 -14.34 22.10 0.93
CA GLY A 48 -12.92 21.99 0.63
C GLY A 48 -12.67 21.58 -0.83
N LYS A 49 -11.40 21.45 -1.22
CA LYS A 49 -11.03 20.99 -2.57
C LYS A 49 -11.28 19.48 -2.71
N ALA A 50 -11.96 19.10 -3.80
CA ALA A 50 -12.04 17.71 -4.21
C ALA A 50 -10.70 17.24 -4.81
N PRO A 51 -10.23 15.99 -4.53
CA PRO A 51 -8.92 15.50 -4.95
C PRO A 51 -8.90 14.99 -6.40
N ILE A 52 -9.35 15.81 -7.35
CA ILE A 52 -9.57 15.38 -8.75
C ILE A 52 -8.26 14.96 -9.43
N GLY A 53 -7.17 15.72 -9.25
CA GLY A 53 -5.88 15.37 -9.85
C GLY A 53 -5.39 14.00 -9.40
N VAL A 54 -5.47 13.70 -8.10
CA VAL A 54 -5.10 12.37 -7.56
C VAL A 54 -5.95 11.26 -8.19
N MET A 55 -7.26 11.50 -8.36
CA MET A 55 -8.17 10.52 -8.97
C MET A 55 -7.80 10.22 -10.42
N MET A 56 -7.41 11.22 -11.21
CA MET A 56 -7.02 11.04 -12.60
C MET A 56 -5.73 10.23 -12.74
N ILE A 57 -4.71 10.53 -11.91
CA ILE A 57 -3.47 9.74 -11.89
C ILE A 57 -3.78 8.27 -11.56
N ILE A 58 -4.61 8.03 -10.54
CA ILE A 58 -4.98 6.67 -10.13
C ILE A 58 -5.68 5.93 -11.26
N LEU A 59 -6.62 6.56 -11.97
CA LEU A 59 -7.31 5.96 -13.11
C LEU A 59 -6.34 5.56 -14.21
N ALA A 60 -5.37 6.40 -14.54
CA ALA A 60 -4.37 6.10 -15.57
C ALA A 60 -3.50 4.89 -15.18
N VAL A 61 -2.95 4.90 -13.96
CA VAL A 61 -2.09 3.83 -13.46
C VAL A 61 -2.84 2.51 -13.35
N ILE A 62 -4.06 2.52 -12.82
CA ILE A 62 -4.89 1.31 -12.70
C ILE A 62 -5.20 0.72 -14.07
N THR A 63 -5.46 1.54 -15.06
CA THR A 63 -5.75 1.08 -16.43
C THR A 63 -4.56 0.31 -17.00
N ALA A 64 -3.33 0.82 -16.86
CA ALA A 64 -2.12 0.12 -17.29
C ALA A 64 -1.88 -1.18 -16.50
N SER A 65 -2.02 -1.14 -15.18
CA SER A 65 -1.83 -2.32 -14.32
C SER A 65 -2.89 -3.39 -14.57
N ALA A 66 -4.13 -3.01 -14.85
CA ALA A 66 -5.20 -3.93 -15.23
C ALA A 66 -4.99 -4.52 -16.63
N ALA A 67 -4.44 -3.75 -17.58
CA ALA A 67 -4.03 -4.27 -18.88
C ALA A 67 -2.92 -5.32 -18.74
N LEU A 68 -1.93 -5.08 -17.86
CA LEU A 68 -0.90 -6.06 -17.51
C LEU A 68 -1.52 -7.34 -16.91
N GLN A 69 -2.49 -7.21 -15.99
CA GLN A 69 -3.20 -8.35 -15.42
C GLN A 69 -3.95 -9.13 -16.50
N ALA A 70 -4.74 -8.45 -17.32
CA ALA A 70 -5.56 -9.09 -18.37
C ALA A 70 -4.69 -9.81 -19.43
N SER A 71 -3.44 -9.36 -19.65
CA SER A 71 -2.49 -9.99 -20.56
C SER A 71 -1.80 -11.24 -20.00
N GLY A 72 -2.04 -11.59 -18.72
CA GLY A 72 -1.30 -12.66 -18.04
C GLY A 72 0.11 -12.27 -17.58
N GLY A 73 0.43 -10.96 -17.65
CA GLY A 73 1.76 -10.47 -17.28
C GLY A 73 2.07 -10.63 -15.80
N LEU A 74 1.07 -10.52 -14.92
CA LEU A 74 1.26 -10.75 -13.49
C LEU A 74 1.58 -12.22 -13.21
N GLU A 75 0.87 -13.15 -13.84
CA GLU A 75 1.09 -14.59 -13.70
C GLU A 75 2.50 -14.98 -14.19
N TYR A 76 2.97 -14.35 -15.27
CA TYR A 76 4.33 -14.54 -15.77
C TYR A 76 5.37 -14.07 -14.73
N LEU A 77 5.20 -12.88 -14.15
CA LEU A 77 6.08 -12.37 -13.11
C LEU A 77 6.06 -13.27 -11.87
N VAL A 78 4.88 -13.73 -11.44
CA VAL A 78 4.72 -14.68 -10.33
C VAL A 78 5.48 -15.97 -10.59
N GLY A 79 5.41 -16.51 -11.81
CA GLY A 79 6.17 -17.70 -12.22
C GLY A 79 7.68 -17.52 -12.09
N LEU A 80 8.20 -16.34 -12.47
CA LEU A 80 9.62 -16.00 -12.30
C LEU A 80 10.02 -15.92 -10.82
N ALA A 81 9.21 -15.27 -10.00
CA ALA A 81 9.48 -15.16 -8.57
C ALA A 81 9.39 -16.53 -7.88
N ALA A 82 8.42 -17.37 -8.22
CA ALA A 82 8.28 -18.72 -7.71
C ALA A 82 9.53 -19.56 -8.00
N LYS A 83 10.03 -19.49 -9.24
CA LYS A 83 11.25 -20.18 -9.63
C LYS A 83 12.47 -19.70 -8.83
N PHE A 84 12.60 -18.38 -8.65
CA PHE A 84 13.68 -17.80 -7.84
C PHE A 84 13.60 -18.25 -6.38
N LEU A 85 12.41 -18.18 -5.76
CA LEU A 85 12.20 -18.54 -4.37
C LEU A 85 12.44 -20.03 -4.10
N ARG A 86 12.00 -20.92 -5.03
CA ARG A 86 12.27 -22.37 -4.94
C ARG A 86 13.74 -22.71 -5.01
N ASN A 87 14.55 -21.91 -5.71
CA ASN A 87 16.00 -22.11 -5.79
C ASN A 87 16.76 -21.62 -4.54
N HIS A 88 16.10 -20.80 -3.68
CA HIS A 88 16.72 -20.21 -2.48
C HIS A 88 15.83 -20.38 -1.24
N PRO A 89 15.41 -21.61 -0.91
CA PRO A 89 14.41 -21.84 0.14
C PRO A 89 14.90 -21.48 1.54
N ASP A 90 16.20 -21.66 1.83
CA ASP A 90 16.78 -21.40 3.15
C ASP A 90 16.67 -19.91 3.57
N HIS A 91 16.54 -19.02 2.60
CA HIS A 91 16.45 -17.57 2.81
C HIS A 91 15.04 -17.02 2.53
N ILE A 92 14.02 -17.87 2.57
CA ILE A 92 12.64 -17.49 2.22
C ILE A 92 12.11 -16.32 3.07
N THR A 93 12.56 -16.20 4.33
CA THR A 93 12.17 -15.10 5.22
C THR A 93 12.69 -13.73 4.75
N TYR A 94 13.75 -13.71 3.95
CA TYR A 94 14.28 -12.49 3.32
C TYR A 94 13.73 -12.31 1.91
N TYR A 95 13.88 -13.34 1.08
CA TYR A 95 13.55 -13.25 -0.35
C TYR A 95 12.05 -13.21 -0.62
N GLY A 96 11.23 -13.89 0.17
CA GLY A 96 9.77 -13.85 0.05
C GLY A 96 9.22 -12.42 0.19
N PRO A 97 9.49 -11.74 1.31
CA PRO A 97 9.09 -10.34 1.51
C PRO A 97 9.67 -9.37 0.49
N LEU A 98 10.95 -9.50 0.10
CA LEU A 98 11.56 -8.64 -0.90
C LEU A 98 10.95 -8.84 -2.30
N CYS A 99 10.65 -10.09 -2.70
CA CYS A 99 9.92 -10.35 -3.94
C CYS A 99 8.52 -9.71 -3.89
N THR A 100 7.78 -9.88 -2.80
CA THR A 100 6.45 -9.30 -2.64
C THR A 100 6.50 -7.77 -2.68
N TRP A 101 7.46 -7.16 -1.99
CA TRP A 101 7.74 -5.73 -2.03
C TRP A 101 8.03 -5.25 -3.46
N LEU A 102 8.91 -5.93 -4.18
CA LEU A 102 9.26 -5.59 -5.57
C LEU A 102 8.04 -5.64 -6.49
N PHE A 103 7.19 -6.68 -6.34
CA PHE A 103 5.96 -6.80 -7.10
C PHE A 103 5.01 -5.63 -6.84
N CYS A 104 4.91 -5.21 -5.57
CA CYS A 104 4.05 -4.10 -5.20
C CYS A 104 4.60 -2.75 -5.66
N ILE A 105 5.91 -2.57 -5.71
CA ILE A 105 6.53 -1.40 -6.32
C ILE A 105 6.20 -1.32 -7.81
N VAL A 106 6.38 -2.42 -8.53
CA VAL A 106 6.14 -2.49 -9.97
C VAL A 106 4.67 -2.30 -10.29
N ALA A 107 3.77 -3.01 -9.62
CA ALA A 107 2.34 -2.99 -9.91
C ALA A 107 1.55 -1.84 -9.24
N GLY A 108 2.15 -1.11 -8.29
CA GLY A 108 1.51 -0.01 -7.57
C GLY A 108 0.40 -0.43 -6.61
N THR A 109 0.28 -1.71 -6.28
CA THR A 109 -0.78 -2.26 -5.43
C THR A 109 -0.32 -3.44 -4.57
N ALA A 110 -0.76 -3.51 -3.31
CA ALA A 110 -0.48 -4.64 -2.42
C ALA A 110 -1.23 -5.94 -2.81
N HIS A 111 -2.25 -5.85 -3.65
CA HIS A 111 -3.06 -7.02 -4.03
C HIS A 111 -2.28 -8.07 -4.84
N THR A 112 -1.16 -7.69 -5.45
CA THR A 112 -0.24 -8.64 -6.11
C THR A 112 0.35 -9.66 -5.15
N SER A 113 0.37 -9.37 -3.85
CA SER A 113 0.82 -10.30 -2.81
C SER A 113 0.00 -11.59 -2.76
N TYR A 114 -1.30 -11.56 -3.11
CA TYR A 114 -2.16 -12.75 -3.11
C TYR A 114 -1.61 -13.91 -3.95
N SER A 115 -0.89 -13.59 -5.02
CA SER A 115 -0.30 -14.60 -5.90
C SER A 115 1.01 -15.18 -5.36
N LEU A 116 1.72 -14.46 -4.48
CA LEU A 116 3.02 -14.87 -3.93
C LEU A 116 2.91 -15.51 -2.54
N LEU A 117 1.98 -15.05 -1.71
CA LEU A 117 1.83 -15.54 -0.33
C LEU A 117 1.62 -17.06 -0.23
N PRO A 118 0.78 -17.71 -1.06
CA PRO A 118 0.66 -19.18 -1.06
C PRO A 118 1.98 -19.87 -1.36
N ILE A 119 2.71 -19.38 -2.37
CA ILE A 119 4.00 -19.93 -2.79
C ILE A 119 5.05 -19.80 -1.68
N ILE A 120 5.11 -18.63 -1.03
CA ILE A 120 6.01 -18.38 0.10
C ILE A 120 5.69 -19.33 1.26
N SER A 121 4.41 -19.50 1.57
CA SER A 121 3.95 -20.41 2.64
C SER A 121 4.33 -21.86 2.35
N GLU A 122 4.09 -22.34 1.12
CA GLU A 122 4.39 -23.70 0.69
C GLU A 122 5.90 -23.99 0.71
N ILE A 123 6.72 -23.07 0.19
CA ILE A 123 8.18 -23.21 0.21
C ILE A 123 8.70 -23.25 1.65
N ALA A 124 8.22 -22.36 2.51
CA ALA A 124 8.60 -22.35 3.91
C ALA A 124 8.26 -23.65 4.61
N GLN A 125 7.00 -24.14 4.45
CA GLN A 125 6.55 -25.40 5.01
C GLN A 125 7.39 -26.60 4.54
N ALA A 126 7.64 -26.72 3.24
CA ALA A 126 8.42 -27.81 2.66
C ALA A 126 9.86 -27.87 3.19
N ASN A 127 10.44 -26.72 3.49
CA ASN A 127 11.79 -26.59 4.03
C ASN A 127 11.82 -26.51 5.58
N LYS A 128 10.72 -26.86 6.25
CA LYS A 128 10.58 -26.88 7.71
C LYS A 128 10.81 -25.52 8.38
N ILE A 129 10.70 -24.45 7.60
CA ILE A 129 10.71 -23.07 8.08
C ILE A 129 9.28 -22.72 8.50
N ARG A 130 9.10 -22.08 9.66
CA ARG A 130 7.81 -21.63 10.17
C ARG A 130 7.19 -20.62 9.20
N PRO A 131 6.07 -20.92 8.51
CA PRO A 131 5.48 -20.02 7.51
C PRO A 131 5.08 -18.65 8.05
N GLU A 132 4.71 -18.54 9.33
CA GLU A 132 4.42 -17.28 9.98
C GLU A 132 5.49 -16.21 9.69
N ARG A 133 6.77 -16.57 9.72
CA ARG A 133 7.90 -15.65 9.55
C ARG A 133 7.91 -14.97 8.18
N PRO A 134 8.03 -15.72 7.06
CA PRO A 134 8.03 -15.09 5.73
C PRO A 134 6.66 -14.58 5.30
N VAL A 135 5.55 -15.21 5.69
CA VAL A 135 4.21 -14.83 5.25
C VAL A 135 3.75 -13.53 5.89
N SER A 136 3.93 -13.38 7.21
CA SER A 136 3.55 -12.14 7.91
C SER A 136 4.35 -10.96 7.38
N LEU A 137 5.68 -11.13 7.28
CA LEU A 137 6.54 -10.07 6.78
C LEU A 137 6.30 -9.76 5.29
N ALA A 138 6.02 -10.76 4.44
CA ALA A 138 5.68 -10.54 3.03
C ALA A 138 4.40 -9.72 2.87
N THR A 139 3.40 -9.95 3.73
CA THR A 139 2.16 -9.17 3.77
C THR A 139 2.44 -7.70 4.10
N ILE A 140 3.26 -7.45 5.11
CA ILE A 140 3.66 -6.09 5.49
C ILE A 140 4.54 -5.44 4.41
N ALA A 141 5.48 -6.18 3.85
CA ALA A 141 6.37 -5.71 2.79
C ALA A 141 5.59 -5.29 1.52
N ALA A 142 4.49 -5.99 1.19
CA ALA A 142 3.58 -5.61 0.12
C ALA A 142 3.05 -4.18 0.31
N SER A 143 2.58 -3.88 1.50
CA SER A 143 2.05 -2.57 1.85
C SER A 143 3.12 -1.49 1.87
N LEU A 144 4.30 -1.82 2.40
CA LEU A 144 5.44 -0.91 2.42
C LEU A 144 5.96 -0.62 1.00
N GLY A 145 5.88 -1.59 0.07
CA GLY A 145 6.23 -1.41 -1.33
C GLY A 145 5.43 -0.31 -2.04
N ILE A 146 4.18 -0.09 -1.64
CA ILE A 146 3.34 0.98 -2.21
C ILE A 146 3.97 2.36 -1.97
N THR A 147 4.60 2.60 -0.81
CA THR A 147 5.23 3.89 -0.48
C THR A 147 6.48 4.18 -1.33
N GLY A 148 7.10 3.15 -1.90
CA GLY A 148 8.23 3.27 -2.83
C GLY A 148 7.85 3.08 -4.30
N SER A 149 6.56 2.91 -4.62
CA SER A 149 6.12 2.66 -5.99
C SER A 149 5.92 3.96 -6.77
N PRO A 150 6.56 4.12 -7.94
CA PRO A 150 6.36 5.29 -8.79
C PRO A 150 4.95 5.36 -9.40
N VAL A 151 4.23 4.25 -9.37
CA VAL A 151 2.90 4.09 -9.99
C VAL A 151 1.81 3.77 -8.97
N SER A 152 2.05 3.98 -7.67
CA SER A 152 1.02 3.77 -6.66
C SER A 152 0.11 4.99 -6.50
N ALA A 153 -1.15 4.73 -6.12
CA ALA A 153 -2.10 5.77 -5.78
C ALA A 153 -1.61 6.69 -4.64
N ALA A 154 -0.89 6.15 -3.68
CA ALA A 154 -0.42 6.91 -2.53
C ALA A 154 0.77 7.83 -2.89
N THR A 155 1.72 7.35 -3.69
CA THR A 155 2.82 8.17 -4.22
C THR A 155 2.30 9.24 -5.17
N ALA A 156 1.35 8.88 -6.05
CA ALA A 156 0.67 9.82 -6.93
C ALA A 156 -0.01 10.95 -6.14
N ALA A 157 -0.67 10.61 -5.02
CA ALA A 157 -1.26 11.61 -4.15
C ALA A 157 -0.21 12.56 -3.57
N ILE A 158 0.91 12.03 -3.03
CA ILE A 158 1.97 12.84 -2.42
C ILE A 158 2.55 13.86 -3.41
N ILE A 159 2.86 13.44 -4.64
CA ILE A 159 3.49 14.31 -5.65
C ILE A 159 2.50 15.18 -6.41
N SER A 160 1.22 15.11 -6.09
CA SER A 160 0.22 15.99 -6.71
C SER A 160 0.47 17.45 -6.36
N GLN A 161 0.07 18.36 -7.28
CA GLN A 161 0.23 19.79 -7.07
C GLN A 161 -0.56 20.34 -5.89
N ASP A 162 -1.63 19.64 -5.50
CA ASP A 162 -2.44 20.00 -4.33
C ASP A 162 -1.76 19.62 -3.00
N LEU A 163 -0.72 18.76 -3.03
CA LEU A 163 0.04 18.32 -1.86
C LEU A 163 1.52 18.71 -1.95
N LEU A 164 2.43 17.72 -1.79
CA LEU A 164 3.86 18.02 -1.73
C LEU A 164 4.47 18.40 -3.07
N GLY A 165 3.87 18.01 -4.20
CA GLY A 165 4.29 18.46 -5.53
C GLY A 165 4.22 19.99 -5.65
N GLY A 166 3.15 20.62 -5.11
CA GLY A 166 3.04 22.08 -5.01
C GLY A 166 4.04 22.73 -4.03
N LYS A 167 4.79 21.94 -3.28
CA LYS A 167 5.88 22.34 -2.37
C LYS A 167 7.28 21.99 -2.90
N GLY A 168 7.37 21.57 -4.17
CA GLY A 168 8.63 21.26 -4.82
C GLY A 168 9.15 19.84 -4.59
N ILE A 169 8.33 18.92 -4.03
CA ILE A 169 8.71 17.52 -3.91
C ILE A 169 8.39 16.80 -5.22
N GLU A 170 9.42 16.33 -5.87
CA GLU A 170 9.33 15.52 -7.09
C GLU A 170 9.27 14.02 -6.77
N LEU A 171 8.81 13.20 -7.73
CA LEU A 171 8.76 11.75 -7.61
C LEU A 171 10.13 11.16 -7.23
N GLY A 172 11.21 11.63 -7.87
CA GLY A 172 12.56 11.17 -7.58
C GLY A 172 12.94 11.29 -6.10
N THR A 173 12.57 12.39 -5.45
CA THR A 173 12.81 12.60 -4.01
C THR A 173 12.08 11.55 -3.17
N VAL A 174 10.81 11.26 -3.48
CA VAL A 174 10.04 10.23 -2.76
C VAL A 174 10.69 8.86 -2.93
N LEU A 175 11.13 8.51 -4.14
CA LEU A 175 11.76 7.22 -4.42
C LEU A 175 13.11 7.08 -3.73
N ILE A 176 13.96 8.13 -3.72
CA ILE A 176 15.27 8.14 -3.04
C ILE A 176 15.09 7.91 -1.53
N VAL A 177 14.08 8.48 -0.92
CA VAL A 177 13.81 8.31 0.52
C VAL A 177 13.17 6.96 0.81
N CYS A 178 12.09 6.61 0.11
CA CYS A 178 11.24 5.47 0.49
C CYS A 178 11.79 4.11 0.05
N ILE A 179 12.47 4.00 -1.11
CA ILE A 179 12.98 2.71 -1.59
C ILE A 179 14.08 2.15 -0.66
N PRO A 180 15.17 2.88 -0.38
CA PRO A 180 16.19 2.36 0.53
C PRO A 180 15.66 2.15 1.95
N ALA A 181 14.81 3.06 2.44
CA ALA A 181 14.21 2.94 3.77
C ALA A 181 13.38 1.67 3.90
N SER A 182 12.56 1.34 2.90
CA SER A 182 11.74 0.12 2.91
C SER A 182 12.57 -1.16 2.79
N ILE A 183 13.60 -1.19 1.94
CA ILE A 183 14.49 -2.37 1.82
C ILE A 183 15.18 -2.64 3.16
N ILE A 184 15.79 -1.62 3.77
CA ILE A 184 16.47 -1.76 5.05
C ILE A 184 15.49 -2.22 6.14
N ALA A 185 14.30 -1.64 6.18
CA ALA A 185 13.27 -2.01 7.14
C ALA A 185 12.83 -3.48 6.99
N ILE A 186 12.62 -3.96 5.76
CA ILE A 186 12.29 -5.36 5.48
C ILE A 186 13.42 -6.30 5.90
N VAL A 187 14.68 -5.96 5.60
CA VAL A 187 15.83 -6.79 5.99
C VAL A 187 15.98 -6.87 7.49
N VAL A 188 15.83 -5.74 8.21
CA VAL A 188 15.86 -5.70 9.68
C VAL A 188 14.72 -6.54 10.27
N ALA A 189 13.51 -6.38 9.75
CA ALA A 189 12.36 -7.18 10.19
C ALA A 189 12.54 -8.67 9.89
N ALA A 190 13.09 -9.05 8.73
CA ALA A 190 13.40 -10.43 8.39
C ALA A 190 14.41 -11.06 9.35
N PHE A 191 15.43 -10.30 9.73
CA PHE A 191 16.40 -10.73 10.74
C PHE A 191 15.71 -11.01 12.08
N ILE A 192 14.83 -10.14 12.53
CA ILE A 192 14.07 -10.32 13.78
C ILE A 192 13.11 -11.51 13.65
N GLU A 193 12.34 -11.60 12.55
CA GLU A 193 11.36 -12.65 12.31
C GLU A 193 12.00 -14.07 12.29
N ASN A 194 13.24 -14.20 11.83
CA ASN A 194 13.93 -15.49 11.88
C ASN A 194 14.12 -16.05 13.30
N HIS A 195 14.01 -15.19 14.32
CA HIS A 195 14.13 -15.57 15.74
C HIS A 195 12.77 -15.67 16.44
N VAL A 196 11.67 -15.37 15.74
CA VAL A 196 10.32 -15.41 16.31
C VAL A 196 9.75 -16.84 16.29
N GLY A 197 9.10 -17.22 17.39
CA GLY A 197 8.41 -18.49 17.54
C GLY A 197 9.33 -19.71 17.58
N LYS A 198 8.74 -20.88 17.81
CA LYS A 198 9.44 -22.17 17.79
C LYS A 198 9.74 -22.61 16.35
N ALA A 199 10.64 -23.58 16.18
CA ALA A 199 10.78 -24.27 14.90
C ALA A 199 9.45 -24.90 14.48
N LEU A 200 9.19 -25.01 13.18
CA LEU A 200 7.91 -25.51 12.67
C LEU A 200 7.57 -26.90 13.25
N VAL A 201 8.55 -27.79 13.31
CA VAL A 201 8.37 -29.15 13.83
C VAL A 201 7.98 -29.21 15.30
N ASP A 202 8.33 -28.20 16.08
CA ASP A 202 8.06 -28.07 17.52
C ASP A 202 6.81 -27.21 17.81
N ASP A 203 6.13 -26.72 16.76
CA ASP A 203 4.94 -25.91 16.93
C ASP A 203 3.72 -26.77 17.27
N PRO A 204 3.00 -26.49 18.38
CA PRO A 204 1.89 -27.29 18.82
C PRO A 204 0.71 -27.32 17.84
N GLU A 205 0.44 -26.19 17.17
CA GLU A 205 -0.67 -26.08 16.20
C GLU A 205 -0.36 -26.86 14.93
N TYR A 206 0.86 -26.76 14.43
CA TYR A 206 1.33 -27.55 13.31
C TYR A 206 1.23 -29.05 13.61
N GLN A 207 1.75 -29.50 14.77
CA GLN A 207 1.66 -30.90 15.18
C GLN A 207 0.21 -31.36 15.30
N ARG A 208 -0.69 -30.53 15.83
CA ARG A 208 -2.12 -30.81 15.92
C ARG A 208 -2.72 -31.04 14.53
N ARG A 209 -2.42 -30.18 13.56
CA ARG A 209 -2.93 -30.26 12.19
C ARG A 209 -2.40 -31.49 11.45
N VAL A 210 -1.12 -31.83 11.62
CA VAL A 210 -0.53 -33.06 11.06
C VAL A 210 -1.21 -34.30 11.64
N LYS A 211 -1.38 -34.38 12.97
CA LYS A 211 -2.08 -35.50 13.64
C LYS A 211 -3.55 -35.62 13.21
N ALA A 212 -4.20 -34.52 12.91
CA ALA A 212 -5.59 -34.50 12.42
C ALA A 212 -5.71 -34.81 10.91
N GLY A 213 -4.61 -35.06 10.20
CA GLY A 213 -4.61 -35.36 8.76
C GLY A 213 -4.93 -34.14 7.88
N LEU A 214 -4.93 -32.94 8.45
CA LEU A 214 -5.17 -31.69 7.70
C LEU A 214 -3.97 -31.27 6.86
N ILE A 215 -2.78 -31.74 7.20
CA ILE A 215 -1.52 -31.49 6.51
C ILE A 215 -0.83 -32.83 6.28
N ASN A 216 -0.37 -33.05 5.06
CA ASN A 216 0.48 -34.17 4.70
C ASN A 216 1.83 -33.63 4.18
N PRO A 217 2.87 -33.54 5.04
CA PRO A 217 4.14 -32.94 4.68
C PRO A 217 4.82 -33.58 3.47
N GLU A 218 4.65 -34.90 3.26
CA GLU A 218 5.27 -35.61 2.14
C GLU A 218 4.52 -35.36 0.81
N ALA A 219 3.20 -35.29 0.84
CA ALA A 219 2.39 -35.01 -0.35
C ALA A 219 2.51 -33.54 -0.75
N ASP A 220 2.52 -32.63 0.23
CA ASP A 220 2.64 -31.19 0.00
C ASP A 220 4.00 -30.84 -0.63
N ALA A 221 5.09 -31.51 -0.22
CA ALA A 221 6.42 -31.33 -0.83
C ALA A 221 6.47 -31.79 -2.30
N LYS A 222 5.78 -32.88 -2.64
CA LYS A 222 5.73 -33.39 -4.03
C LYS A 222 4.88 -32.50 -4.96
N ASN A 223 3.82 -31.89 -4.46
CA ASN A 223 2.94 -31.01 -5.24
C ASN A 223 3.64 -29.71 -5.66
N LEU A 224 4.61 -29.25 -4.89
CA LEU A 224 5.44 -28.08 -5.22
C LEU A 224 6.24 -28.24 -6.54
N GLU A 225 6.63 -29.49 -6.87
CA GLU A 225 7.39 -29.75 -8.09
C GLU A 225 6.52 -29.75 -9.36
N GLN A 226 5.19 -29.87 -9.23
CA GLN A 226 4.26 -30.05 -10.35
C GLN A 226 3.46 -28.81 -10.74
N ALA A 227 3.50 -27.72 -9.98
CA ALA A 227 2.73 -26.52 -10.24
C ALA A 227 3.39 -25.60 -11.29
N GLU A 228 3.43 -26.05 -12.56
CA GLU A 228 3.76 -25.19 -13.69
C GLU A 228 2.46 -24.64 -14.30
N THR A 229 2.18 -23.37 -14.07
CA THR A 229 1.18 -22.63 -14.85
C THR A 229 1.78 -22.35 -16.23
N GLN A 230 1.10 -22.74 -17.30
CA GLN A 230 1.52 -22.34 -18.66
C GLN A 230 1.11 -20.87 -18.87
N PRO A 231 2.07 -19.93 -18.88
CA PRO A 231 1.76 -18.52 -19.06
C PRO A 231 1.31 -18.26 -20.52
N ASN A 232 0.46 -17.25 -20.71
CA ASN A 232 0.14 -16.75 -22.03
C ASN A 232 1.47 -16.47 -22.80
N PRO A 233 1.63 -16.95 -24.02
CA PRO A 233 2.86 -16.75 -24.82
C PRO A 233 3.26 -15.28 -24.99
N HIS A 234 2.29 -14.36 -24.91
CA HIS A 234 2.51 -12.93 -25.06
C HIS A 234 2.70 -12.17 -23.73
N ALA A 235 2.50 -12.84 -22.58
CA ALA A 235 2.61 -12.24 -21.26
C ALA A 235 3.97 -11.56 -21.01
N LYS A 236 5.05 -12.18 -21.48
CA LYS A 236 6.41 -11.60 -21.37
C LYS A 236 6.52 -10.24 -22.09
N HIS A 237 5.92 -10.08 -23.24
CA HIS A 237 5.96 -8.82 -24.00
C HIS A 237 5.14 -7.74 -23.30
N ALA A 238 3.98 -8.10 -22.74
CA ALA A 238 3.17 -7.20 -21.93
C ALA A 238 3.94 -6.70 -20.68
N VAL A 239 4.68 -7.58 -20.02
CA VAL A 239 5.54 -7.19 -18.88
C VAL A 239 6.62 -6.19 -19.31
N TRP A 240 7.31 -6.43 -20.45
CA TRP A 240 8.32 -5.50 -20.93
C TRP A 240 7.73 -4.14 -21.32
N ALA A 241 6.55 -4.12 -21.94
CA ALA A 241 5.83 -2.88 -22.24
C ALA A 241 5.56 -2.10 -20.94
N PHE A 242 4.93 -2.75 -19.96
CA PHE A 242 4.62 -2.13 -18.66
C PHE A 242 5.87 -1.60 -17.94
N LEU A 243 6.97 -2.38 -17.92
CA LEU A 243 8.22 -1.94 -17.33
C LEU A 243 8.83 -0.75 -18.07
N LEU A 244 8.63 -0.64 -19.38
CA LEU A 244 9.04 0.52 -20.17
C LEU A 244 8.25 1.77 -19.74
N GLY A 245 6.94 1.67 -19.60
CA GLY A 245 6.10 2.77 -19.11
C GLY A 245 6.53 3.24 -17.72
N VAL A 246 6.75 2.30 -16.78
CA VAL A 246 7.27 2.62 -15.44
C VAL A 246 8.64 3.27 -15.52
N ALA A 247 9.56 2.77 -16.36
CA ALA A 247 10.89 3.35 -16.51
C ALA A 247 10.83 4.79 -17.07
N VAL A 248 9.92 5.07 -18.00
CA VAL A 248 9.68 6.42 -18.52
C VAL A 248 9.15 7.35 -17.41
N VAL A 249 8.19 6.90 -16.60
CA VAL A 249 7.69 7.66 -15.45
C VAL A 249 8.83 7.99 -14.48
N VAL A 250 9.66 7.00 -14.15
CA VAL A 250 10.81 7.16 -13.25
C VAL A 250 11.82 8.15 -13.84
N LEU A 251 12.13 8.02 -15.14
CA LEU A 251 13.06 8.93 -15.85
C LEU A 251 12.59 10.38 -15.74
N PHE A 252 11.34 10.67 -16.04
CA PHE A 252 10.76 12.02 -15.91
C PHE A 252 10.67 12.51 -14.47
N GLY A 253 10.57 11.59 -13.51
CA GLY A 253 10.60 11.90 -12.08
C GLY A 253 11.98 12.32 -11.57
N PHE A 254 13.06 11.74 -12.13
CA PHE A 254 14.44 12.11 -11.79
C PHE A 254 15.00 13.25 -12.64
N MET A 255 14.45 13.47 -13.82
CA MET A 255 14.90 14.47 -14.78
C MET A 255 13.73 15.40 -15.19
N PRO A 256 13.30 16.31 -14.30
CA PRO A 256 12.17 17.23 -14.58
C PRO A 256 12.37 18.07 -15.85
N SER A 257 13.65 18.36 -16.20
CA SER A 257 14.01 19.11 -17.40
C SER A 257 13.64 18.43 -18.73
N LEU A 258 13.37 17.14 -18.72
CA LEU A 258 12.90 16.40 -19.90
C LEU A 258 11.40 16.58 -20.13
N ARG A 259 10.64 17.07 -19.14
CA ARG A 259 9.21 17.35 -19.28
C ARG A 259 9.03 18.67 -20.07
N PRO A 260 8.03 18.74 -20.96
CA PRO A 260 7.68 20.00 -21.61
C PRO A 260 7.33 21.08 -20.59
N GLU A 261 7.60 22.35 -20.93
CA GLU A 261 7.21 23.49 -20.09
C GLU A 261 5.71 23.46 -19.79
N GLY A 262 5.35 23.66 -18.52
CA GLY A 262 3.96 23.62 -18.04
C GLY A 262 3.40 22.22 -17.79
N CYS A 263 4.14 21.14 -18.11
CA CYS A 263 3.72 19.78 -17.84
C CYS A 263 4.13 19.34 -16.42
N THR A 264 3.14 19.06 -15.58
CA THR A 264 3.37 18.57 -14.22
C THR A 264 3.74 17.09 -14.22
N MET A 265 4.31 16.60 -13.11
CA MET A 265 4.58 15.16 -12.94
C MET A 265 3.28 14.33 -12.95
N SER A 266 2.20 14.86 -12.43
CA SER A 266 0.88 14.25 -12.45
C SER A 266 0.39 13.98 -13.87
N GLU A 267 0.39 15.01 -14.70
CA GLU A 267 0.00 14.91 -16.12
C GLU A 267 0.94 13.98 -16.90
N THR A 268 2.24 13.98 -16.57
CA THR A 268 3.20 13.06 -17.18
C THR A 268 2.83 11.59 -16.87
N ILE A 269 2.52 11.26 -15.62
CA ILE A 269 2.11 9.91 -15.25
C ILE A 269 0.81 9.53 -15.95
N GLU A 270 -0.17 10.43 -16.00
CA GLU A 270 -1.45 10.20 -16.67
C GLU A 270 -1.26 9.85 -18.16
N MET A 271 -0.49 10.66 -18.86
CA MET A 271 -0.23 10.46 -20.30
C MET A 271 0.58 9.19 -20.56
N VAL A 272 1.67 8.99 -19.81
CA VAL A 272 2.55 7.83 -20.00
C VAL A 272 1.80 6.53 -19.73
N MET A 273 1.15 6.42 -18.56
CA MET A 273 0.51 5.17 -18.16
C MET A 273 -0.71 4.82 -19.02
N MET A 274 -1.52 5.81 -19.45
CA MET A 274 -2.62 5.56 -20.37
C MET A 274 -2.13 5.15 -21.76
N SER A 275 -1.04 5.74 -22.24
CA SER A 275 -0.42 5.35 -23.53
C SER A 275 0.21 3.96 -23.43
N ASP A 276 0.85 3.65 -22.31
CA ASP A 276 1.45 2.34 -22.05
C ASP A 276 0.38 1.23 -21.98
N ALA A 277 -0.81 1.51 -21.45
CA ALA A 277 -1.93 0.56 -21.47
C ALA A 277 -2.27 0.10 -22.91
N ILE A 278 -2.22 1.00 -23.88
CA ILE A 278 -2.41 0.64 -25.30
C ILE A 278 -1.31 -0.32 -25.77
N LEU A 279 -0.05 -0.01 -25.45
CA LEU A 279 1.10 -0.83 -25.83
C LEU A 279 0.99 -2.24 -25.22
N ILE A 280 0.66 -2.33 -23.92
CA ILE A 280 0.46 -3.59 -23.21
C ILE A 280 -0.62 -4.45 -23.88
N ILE A 281 -1.78 -3.84 -24.21
CA ILE A 281 -2.90 -4.53 -24.85
C ILE A 281 -2.49 -5.05 -26.23
N LEU A 282 -1.81 -4.25 -27.03
CA LEU A 282 -1.39 -4.62 -28.38
C LEU A 282 -0.36 -5.77 -28.37
N VAL A 283 0.72 -5.65 -27.56
CA VAL A 283 1.77 -6.67 -27.52
C VAL A 283 1.34 -7.92 -26.75
N GLY A 284 0.46 -7.77 -25.76
CA GLY A 284 -0.14 -8.86 -24.98
C GLY A 284 -1.25 -9.59 -25.74
N LYS A 285 -1.71 -9.05 -26.87
CA LYS A 285 -2.86 -9.54 -27.65
C LYS A 285 -4.11 -9.76 -26.80
N THR A 286 -4.40 -8.80 -25.94
CA THR A 286 -5.49 -8.85 -24.97
C THR A 286 -6.73 -8.15 -25.53
N ASP A 287 -7.93 -8.67 -25.24
CA ASP A 287 -9.16 -7.93 -25.55
C ASP A 287 -9.31 -6.77 -24.53
N VAL A 288 -9.51 -5.55 -25.04
CA VAL A 288 -9.77 -4.36 -24.20
C VAL A 288 -10.93 -4.57 -23.23
N LYS A 289 -11.93 -5.38 -23.61
CA LYS A 289 -13.08 -5.70 -22.75
C LYS A 289 -12.74 -6.54 -21.52
N ASP A 290 -11.57 -7.18 -21.50
CA ASP A 290 -11.12 -7.98 -20.35
C ASP A 290 -10.40 -7.13 -19.31
N VAL A 291 -9.87 -5.98 -19.68
CA VAL A 291 -9.15 -5.08 -18.77
C VAL A 291 -10.00 -4.68 -17.56
N PRO A 292 -11.26 -4.21 -17.71
CA PRO A 292 -12.06 -3.80 -16.55
C PRO A 292 -12.61 -4.98 -15.72
N LYS A 293 -12.46 -6.23 -16.16
CA LYS A 293 -12.94 -7.42 -15.43
C LYS A 293 -11.98 -7.89 -14.36
N GLY A 294 -10.72 -7.43 -14.39
CA GLY A 294 -9.67 -7.82 -13.45
C GLY A 294 -9.85 -7.22 -12.05
N ASN A 295 -9.31 -7.93 -11.07
CA ASN A 295 -9.37 -7.49 -9.66
C ASN A 295 -8.64 -6.16 -9.43
N ILE A 296 -7.57 -5.88 -10.19
CA ILE A 296 -6.80 -4.64 -10.07
C ILE A 296 -7.66 -3.44 -10.47
N PHE A 297 -8.42 -3.55 -11.56
CA PHE A 297 -9.31 -2.47 -12.00
C PHE A 297 -10.40 -2.19 -10.98
N SER A 298 -11.06 -3.24 -10.49
CA SER A 298 -12.10 -3.13 -9.45
C SER A 298 -11.56 -2.51 -8.15
N ALA A 299 -10.39 -2.97 -7.68
CA ALA A 299 -9.75 -2.42 -6.49
C ALA A 299 -9.38 -0.94 -6.68
N GLY A 300 -8.92 -0.59 -7.87
CA GLY A 300 -8.57 0.77 -8.22
C GLY A 300 -9.77 1.71 -8.27
N ILE A 301 -10.87 1.32 -8.87
CA ILE A 301 -12.11 2.11 -8.86
C ILE A 301 -12.62 2.28 -7.42
N ASN A 302 -12.54 1.24 -6.59
CA ASN A 302 -12.88 1.35 -5.17
C ASN A 302 -12.00 2.42 -4.46
N ALA A 303 -10.71 2.46 -4.78
CA ALA A 303 -9.80 3.47 -4.23
C ALA A 303 -10.16 4.89 -4.71
N VAL A 304 -10.46 5.09 -5.99
CA VAL A 304 -10.89 6.37 -6.56
C VAL A 304 -12.14 6.89 -5.85
N VAL A 305 -13.17 6.05 -5.73
CA VAL A 305 -14.43 6.44 -5.06
C VAL A 305 -14.20 6.74 -3.58
N SER A 306 -13.37 5.93 -2.90
CA SER A 306 -13.04 6.13 -1.48
C SER A 306 -12.33 7.45 -1.26
N ILE A 307 -11.30 7.76 -2.07
CA ILE A 307 -10.55 9.00 -1.99
C ILE A 307 -11.45 10.20 -2.27
N PHE A 308 -12.32 10.10 -3.28
CA PHE A 308 -13.26 11.17 -3.61
C PHE A 308 -14.09 11.59 -2.40
N GLY A 309 -14.72 10.65 -1.72
CA GLY A 309 -15.56 10.98 -0.56
C GLY A 309 -14.78 11.38 0.68
N ILE A 310 -13.82 10.53 1.10
CA ILE A 310 -13.12 10.72 2.37
C ILE A 310 -12.19 11.94 2.33
N ALA A 311 -11.40 12.09 1.28
CA ALA A 311 -10.46 13.21 1.21
C ALA A 311 -11.19 14.55 1.05
N TRP A 312 -12.30 14.57 0.30
CA TRP A 312 -13.11 15.78 0.19
C TRP A 312 -13.79 16.13 1.53
N MET A 313 -14.30 15.13 2.27
CA MET A 313 -14.85 15.34 3.63
C MET A 313 -13.76 15.88 4.58
N GLY A 314 -12.57 15.27 4.58
CA GLY A 314 -11.45 15.73 5.41
C GLY A 314 -11.02 17.15 5.05
N SER A 315 -10.90 17.47 3.76
CA SER A 315 -10.59 18.81 3.26
C SER A 315 -11.67 19.84 3.65
N THR A 316 -12.95 19.46 3.59
CA THR A 316 -14.07 20.33 4.00
C THR A 316 -14.03 20.61 5.50
N PHE A 317 -13.88 19.57 6.32
CA PHE A 317 -13.76 19.72 7.77
C PHE A 317 -12.54 20.59 8.15
N TYR A 318 -11.37 20.33 7.55
CA TYR A 318 -10.16 21.11 7.81
C TYR A 318 -10.34 22.57 7.41
N THR A 319 -10.82 22.84 6.19
CA THR A 319 -11.00 24.22 5.68
C THR A 319 -11.93 25.02 6.57
N GLY A 320 -13.04 24.40 7.02
CA GLY A 320 -14.01 25.05 7.90
C GLY A 320 -13.48 25.35 9.31
N ASN A 321 -12.50 24.55 9.79
CA ASN A 321 -11.98 24.60 11.16
C ASN A 321 -10.48 24.93 11.24
N ALA A 322 -9.86 25.38 10.14
CA ALA A 322 -8.41 25.52 10.00
C ALA A 322 -7.75 26.32 11.15
N LYS A 323 -8.36 27.46 11.54
CA LYS A 323 -7.83 28.29 12.61
C LYS A 323 -7.78 27.53 13.96
N ALA A 324 -8.86 26.89 14.35
CA ALA A 324 -8.94 26.19 15.63
C ALA A 324 -8.00 24.97 15.66
N ILE A 325 -7.89 24.24 14.55
CA ILE A 325 -7.00 23.08 14.40
C ILE A 325 -5.54 23.55 14.50
N ASN A 326 -5.16 24.60 13.77
CA ASN A 326 -3.81 25.14 13.78
C ASN A 326 -3.43 25.68 15.15
N ASP A 327 -4.31 26.44 15.82
CA ASP A 327 -4.06 26.96 17.16
C ASP A 327 -3.87 25.83 18.19
N ALA A 328 -4.61 24.72 18.06
CA ALA A 328 -4.52 23.59 18.97
C ALA A 328 -3.27 22.73 18.74
N LEU A 329 -2.81 22.55 17.49
CA LEU A 329 -1.77 21.60 17.12
C LEU A 329 -0.39 22.24 16.88
N SER A 330 -0.30 23.55 16.61
CA SER A 330 0.95 24.22 16.25
C SER A 330 2.06 24.06 17.32
N GLY A 331 1.71 24.19 18.58
CA GLY A 331 2.66 24.01 19.67
C GLY A 331 3.22 22.59 19.77
N MET A 332 2.39 21.59 19.56
CA MET A 332 2.80 20.17 19.61
C MET A 332 3.66 19.80 18.39
N VAL A 333 3.27 20.25 17.20
CA VAL A 333 4.03 20.00 15.96
C VAL A 333 5.36 20.74 15.96
N ALA A 334 5.41 21.97 16.48
CA ALA A 334 6.66 22.72 16.61
C ALA A 334 7.65 22.05 17.58
N ALA A 335 7.14 21.46 18.68
CA ALA A 335 7.97 20.77 19.67
C ALA A 335 8.45 19.38 19.19
N ALA A 336 7.63 18.64 18.46
CA ALA A 336 7.93 17.28 18.02
C ALA A 336 7.21 16.91 16.72
N PRO A 337 7.70 17.38 15.56
CA PRO A 337 7.04 17.15 14.25
C PRO A 337 6.80 15.68 13.93
N LEU A 338 7.70 14.79 14.38
CA LEU A 338 7.58 13.33 14.17
C LEU A 338 6.36 12.72 14.87
N LEU A 339 5.75 13.39 15.86
CA LEU A 339 4.49 12.92 16.45
C LEU A 339 3.34 12.92 15.42
N PHE A 340 3.46 13.68 14.33
CA PHE A 340 2.49 13.63 13.24
C PHE A 340 2.45 12.26 12.55
N ALA A 341 3.56 11.50 12.56
CA ALA A 341 3.56 10.11 12.09
C ALA A 341 2.61 9.21 12.89
N VAL A 342 2.40 9.49 14.17
CA VAL A 342 1.42 8.76 14.99
C VAL A 342 -0.01 9.06 14.52
N ALA A 343 -0.31 10.30 14.16
CA ALA A 343 -1.62 10.66 13.61
C ALA A 343 -1.88 9.98 12.26
N LEU A 344 -0.86 9.95 11.37
CA LEU A 344 -0.92 9.21 10.11
C LEU A 344 -1.18 7.72 10.35
N PHE A 345 -0.44 7.12 11.29
CA PHE A 345 -0.59 5.71 11.65
C PHE A 345 -2.01 5.41 12.16
N LEU A 346 -2.49 6.17 13.13
CA LEU A 346 -3.82 5.96 13.72
C LEU A 346 -4.95 6.13 12.71
N LEU A 347 -4.87 7.16 11.84
CA LEU A 347 -5.88 7.35 10.81
C LEU A 347 -5.83 6.21 9.78
N SER A 348 -4.65 5.73 9.40
CA SER A 348 -4.52 4.65 8.42
C SER A 348 -5.15 3.33 8.89
N ILE A 349 -5.17 3.06 10.21
CA ILE A 349 -5.88 1.89 10.78
C ILE A 349 -7.38 1.95 10.44
N MET A 350 -7.96 3.14 10.38
CA MET A 350 -9.39 3.33 10.12
C MET A 350 -9.73 3.36 8.64
N LEU A 351 -8.86 3.96 7.82
CA LEU A 351 -9.15 4.22 6.40
C LEU A 351 -8.86 3.02 5.49
N PHE A 352 -8.05 2.06 5.91
CA PHE A 352 -7.59 0.94 5.08
C PHE A 352 -7.05 1.37 3.70
N SER A 353 -6.53 2.60 3.60
CA SER A 353 -6.07 3.19 2.36
C SER A 353 -4.96 4.20 2.62
N GLN A 354 -3.79 3.93 2.10
CA GLN A 354 -2.64 4.82 2.18
C GLN A 354 -2.91 6.16 1.47
N ALA A 355 -3.44 6.09 0.25
CA ALA A 355 -3.75 7.28 -0.53
C ALA A 355 -4.82 8.15 0.14
N ALA A 356 -5.86 7.53 0.73
CA ALA A 356 -6.87 8.26 1.49
C ALA A 356 -6.27 8.90 2.75
N THR A 357 -5.36 8.22 3.45
CA THR A 357 -4.66 8.77 4.63
C THR A 357 -3.81 9.98 4.25
N VAL A 358 -3.03 9.87 3.18
CA VAL A 358 -2.21 10.96 2.65
C VAL A 358 -3.08 12.16 2.27
N THR A 359 -4.09 11.95 1.43
CA THR A 359 -4.95 13.05 0.94
C THR A 359 -5.76 13.72 2.04
N THR A 360 -5.99 13.02 3.16
CA THR A 360 -6.72 13.56 4.30
C THR A 360 -5.82 14.34 5.26
N LEU A 361 -4.64 13.81 5.62
CA LEU A 361 -3.80 14.41 6.68
C LEU A 361 -2.63 15.25 6.17
N TYR A 362 -2.08 15.01 4.98
CA TYR A 362 -0.95 15.82 4.50
C TYR A 362 -1.28 17.30 4.35
N PRO A 363 -2.50 17.71 3.88
CA PRO A 363 -2.88 19.12 3.92
C PRO A 363 -2.76 19.74 5.31
N VAL A 364 -3.13 18.99 6.35
CA VAL A 364 -3.00 19.43 7.74
C VAL A 364 -1.52 19.56 8.14
N GLY A 365 -0.69 18.56 7.83
CA GLY A 365 0.75 18.60 8.10
C GLY A 365 1.44 19.80 7.42
N ILE A 366 1.10 20.07 6.16
CA ILE A 366 1.60 21.22 5.40
C ILE A 366 1.17 22.54 6.06
N ALA A 367 -0.09 22.66 6.46
CA ALA A 367 -0.63 23.86 7.10
C ALA A 367 -0.05 24.10 8.50
N LEU A 368 0.32 23.05 9.21
CA LEU A 368 1.04 23.11 10.48
C LEU A 368 2.53 23.47 10.32
N GLY A 369 3.02 23.62 9.10
CA GLY A 369 4.39 24.01 8.81
C GLY A 369 5.40 22.86 8.92
N ILE A 370 4.98 21.59 8.87
CA ILE A 370 5.92 20.46 8.84
C ILE A 370 6.72 20.52 7.53
N PRO A 371 8.07 20.43 7.58
CA PRO A 371 8.89 20.44 6.38
C PRO A 371 8.46 19.35 5.39
N PRO A 372 8.33 19.65 4.09
CA PRO A 372 7.89 18.67 3.08
C PRO A 372 8.72 17.39 3.04
N LEU A 373 10.05 17.49 3.15
CA LEU A 373 10.94 16.31 3.21
C LEU A 373 10.64 15.43 4.44
N LEU A 374 10.30 16.03 5.58
CA LEU A 374 9.96 15.28 6.77
C LEU A 374 8.62 14.54 6.60
N LEU A 375 7.65 15.12 5.89
CA LEU A 375 6.42 14.42 5.51
C LEU A 375 6.72 13.22 4.60
N VAL A 376 7.69 13.33 3.67
CA VAL A 376 8.14 12.18 2.87
C VAL A 376 8.75 11.10 3.76
N ALA A 377 9.59 11.45 4.74
CA ALA A 377 10.15 10.49 5.68
C ALA A 377 9.09 9.77 6.53
N MET A 378 7.99 10.45 6.85
CA MET A 378 6.86 9.87 7.60
C MET A 378 5.89 9.06 6.73
N PHE A 379 6.08 8.99 5.42
CA PHE A 379 5.18 8.27 4.52
C PHE A 379 4.95 6.80 4.91
N PRO A 380 5.93 6.01 5.38
CA PRO A 380 5.67 4.65 5.87
C PRO A 380 4.64 4.55 7.00
N ALA A 381 4.37 5.63 7.73
CA ALA A 381 3.37 5.63 8.80
C ALA A 381 1.93 5.40 8.32
N VAL A 382 1.64 5.63 7.02
CA VAL A 382 0.30 5.38 6.45
C VAL A 382 -0.03 3.89 6.28
N ASN A 383 0.84 2.99 6.72
CA ASN A 383 0.66 1.54 6.68
C ASN A 383 0.09 0.93 7.97
N GLY A 384 -0.49 1.72 8.87
CA GLY A 384 -0.94 1.25 10.19
C GLY A 384 -2.09 0.25 10.18
N TYR A 385 -2.73 -0.03 9.05
CA TYR A 385 -3.90 -0.92 8.98
C TYR A 385 -3.60 -2.38 9.36
N PHE A 386 -2.33 -2.78 9.42
CA PHE A 386 -1.96 -4.08 10.00
C PHE A 386 -2.26 -4.18 11.50
N PHE A 387 -2.42 -3.06 12.20
CA PHE A 387 -2.62 -3.05 13.65
C PHE A 387 -3.86 -3.84 14.08
N LEU A 388 -4.91 -3.79 13.27
CA LEU A 388 -6.07 -4.68 13.38
C LEU A 388 -6.04 -5.63 12.18
N PRO A 389 -5.86 -6.97 12.36
CA PRO A 389 -5.61 -7.91 11.26
C PRO A 389 -6.89 -8.24 10.49
N ASN A 390 -7.55 -7.24 9.96
CA ASN A 390 -8.80 -7.33 9.20
C ASN A 390 -8.70 -6.74 7.79
N TYR A 391 -7.54 -6.26 7.40
CA TYR A 391 -7.30 -5.84 6.02
C TYR A 391 -7.21 -7.07 5.10
N PRO A 392 -7.69 -7.00 3.85
CA PRO A 392 -7.80 -8.18 2.99
C PRO A 392 -6.51 -8.98 2.80
N THR A 393 -5.33 -8.34 2.79
CA THR A 393 -4.05 -9.06 2.62
C THR A 393 -3.67 -9.88 3.86
N GLU A 394 -3.93 -9.38 5.07
CA GLU A 394 -3.70 -10.11 6.31
C GLU A 394 -4.67 -11.30 6.44
N VAL A 395 -5.95 -11.08 6.13
CA VAL A 395 -6.96 -12.15 6.15
C VAL A 395 -6.61 -13.25 5.14
N ALA A 396 -6.16 -12.88 3.96
CA ALA A 396 -5.70 -13.85 2.95
C ALA A 396 -4.45 -14.61 3.42
N ALA A 397 -3.48 -13.93 4.03
CA ALA A 397 -2.26 -14.53 4.56
C ALA A 397 -2.57 -15.61 5.63
N LEU A 398 -3.52 -15.32 6.52
CA LEU A 398 -4.03 -16.32 7.50
C LEU A 398 -4.60 -17.57 6.81
N GLY A 399 -5.29 -17.39 5.68
CA GLY A 399 -5.88 -18.48 4.90
C GLY A 399 -4.86 -19.29 4.10
N PHE A 400 -3.79 -18.67 3.66
CA PHE A 400 -2.74 -19.32 2.86
C PHE A 400 -1.75 -20.13 3.68
N ASP A 401 -1.58 -19.82 4.97
CA ASP A 401 -0.76 -20.64 5.87
C ASP A 401 -1.56 -21.84 6.41
N ARG A 402 -1.50 -22.95 5.70
CA ARG A 402 -2.13 -24.20 6.09
C ARG A 402 -1.58 -24.77 7.40
N THR A 403 -0.36 -24.40 7.80
CA THR A 403 0.24 -24.87 9.06
C THR A 403 -0.40 -24.27 10.29
N GLY A 404 -1.06 -23.11 10.15
CA GLY A 404 -1.71 -22.38 11.23
C GLY A 404 -0.73 -21.65 12.15
N THR A 405 0.52 -21.53 11.74
CA THR A 405 1.51 -20.75 12.49
C THR A 405 1.26 -19.26 12.35
N THR A 406 0.82 -18.79 11.17
CA THR A 406 0.29 -17.44 11.00
C THR A 406 -1.09 -17.36 11.64
N HIS A 407 -1.25 -16.52 12.64
CA HIS A 407 -2.43 -16.55 13.51
C HIS A 407 -2.88 -15.18 13.99
N VAL A 408 -4.11 -15.11 14.46
CA VAL A 408 -4.66 -14.05 15.30
C VAL A 408 -4.91 -14.62 16.69
N GLY A 409 -4.27 -14.02 17.69
CA GLY A 409 -4.40 -14.47 19.06
C GLY A 409 -5.72 -14.01 19.71
N ARG A 410 -5.96 -14.48 20.94
CA ARG A 410 -7.20 -14.26 21.70
C ARG A 410 -7.60 -12.78 21.83
N TYR A 411 -6.65 -11.88 21.85
CA TYR A 411 -6.87 -10.45 22.12
C TYR A 411 -6.84 -9.58 20.84
N VAL A 412 -6.95 -10.15 19.67
CA VAL A 412 -6.90 -9.46 18.36
C VAL A 412 -5.59 -8.73 18.09
N ILE A 413 -5.08 -7.96 19.05
CA ILE A 413 -3.79 -7.26 18.98
C ILE A 413 -2.57 -8.19 19.18
N ASN A 414 -2.77 -9.46 19.49
CA ASN A 414 -1.72 -10.48 19.53
C ASN A 414 -1.82 -11.35 18.28
N HIS A 415 -1.20 -10.90 17.20
CA HIS A 415 -1.20 -11.57 15.91
C HIS A 415 0.13 -11.45 15.18
N SER A 416 0.35 -12.31 14.22
CA SER A 416 1.62 -12.46 13.50
C SER A 416 2.08 -11.20 12.76
N PHE A 417 1.20 -10.26 12.44
CA PHE A 417 1.55 -9.04 11.69
C PHE A 417 2.02 -7.87 12.58
N GLN A 418 1.83 -7.95 13.90
CA GLN A 418 2.16 -6.84 14.82
C GLN A 418 3.66 -6.52 14.81
N LEU A 419 4.48 -7.52 15.07
CA LEU A 419 5.92 -7.33 15.19
C LEU A 419 6.54 -6.85 13.87
N PRO A 420 6.37 -7.54 12.73
CA PRO A 420 6.94 -7.07 11.46
C PRO A 420 6.36 -5.72 11.03
N GLY A 421 5.09 -5.44 11.32
CA GLY A 421 4.46 -4.17 11.00
C GLY A 421 5.07 -2.99 11.76
N PHE A 422 5.23 -3.09 13.07
CA PHE A 422 5.87 -2.03 13.84
C PHE A 422 7.35 -1.88 13.52
N VAL A 423 8.10 -2.97 13.41
CA VAL A 423 9.52 -2.92 13.08
C VAL A 423 9.74 -2.24 11.74
N THR A 424 9.03 -2.66 10.69
CA THR A 424 9.19 -2.06 9.36
C THR A 424 8.78 -0.60 9.34
N THR A 425 7.69 -0.23 9.99
CA THR A 425 7.21 1.16 10.02
C THR A 425 8.21 2.07 10.73
N ILE A 426 8.65 1.68 11.93
CA ILE A 426 9.58 2.50 12.73
C ILE A 426 10.95 2.61 12.04
N VAL A 427 11.49 1.49 11.54
CA VAL A 427 12.79 1.50 10.85
C VAL A 427 12.70 2.30 9.55
N ALA A 428 11.64 2.15 8.76
CA ALA A 428 11.48 2.90 7.51
C ALA A 428 11.38 4.41 7.75
N ILE A 429 10.63 4.85 8.77
CA ILE A 429 10.56 6.27 9.15
C ILE A 429 11.94 6.76 9.61
N GLY A 430 12.63 6.00 10.47
CA GLY A 430 13.95 6.37 10.98
C GLY A 430 15.01 6.50 9.88
N ILE A 431 15.09 5.52 8.98
CA ILE A 431 16.01 5.55 7.83
C ILE A 431 15.59 6.65 6.85
N GLY A 432 14.29 6.78 6.54
CA GLY A 432 13.77 7.86 5.72
C GLY A 432 14.16 9.23 6.26
N TYR A 433 14.02 9.45 7.56
CA TYR A 433 14.47 10.67 8.22
C TYR A 433 15.98 10.90 8.07
N CYS A 434 16.82 9.88 8.29
CA CYS A 434 18.25 9.98 8.09
C CYS A 434 18.62 10.36 6.65
N ILE A 435 17.91 9.80 5.65
CA ILE A 435 18.12 10.15 4.24
C ILE A 435 17.73 11.60 3.97
N THR A 436 16.63 12.09 4.54
CA THR A 436 16.21 13.49 4.35
C THR A 436 17.16 14.51 4.96
N LEU A 437 18.00 14.13 5.91
CA LEU A 437 19.06 14.98 6.45
C LEU A 437 20.27 15.14 5.48
N LEU A 438 20.36 14.25 4.48
CA LEU A 438 21.43 14.28 3.47
C LEU A 438 21.00 14.98 2.16
N LEU A 439 19.70 15.24 2.00
CA LEU A 439 19.12 15.94 0.85
C LEU A 439 18.95 17.44 1.14
#